data_229d42f17d782e97b8a4291ad7c2548f
#
_entry.id   229d42f17d782e97b8a4291ad7c2548f
#
_cell.length_a   1.000
_cell.length_b   1.000
_cell.length_c   1.000
_cell.angle_alpha   90.00
_cell.angle_beta   90.00
_cell.angle_gamma   90.00
#
_symmetry.space_group_name_H-M   'P 1'
#
loop_
_entity.id
_entity.type
_entity.pdbx_description
1 polymer ?
#
loop_
_entity_poly.entity_id
_entity_poly.type
_entity_poly.pdbx_seq_one_letter_code
_entity_poly.pdbx_strand_id
1 'polypeptide(L)'
;DTVFHVFDVMPLADFQRGHCNAQFRKRVTAMNNLAPLFTDLSSLETMSHIIVDLDTEEGNKELKRYANDMVNADFEGIMIKDLEAPYECKRNLFWMKWKPTITVDLEVVELEEGTGRNEGRLGALVCEGTDDGKFIKVNVGSGFSDSDRDSYWEAKDEVIGQTAEVLCDVISQNQDGTYSLRFPRFVRFRDDK
;
A
#
# COMPACT_ATOMS: atom_id res chain seq x y z
N ASP A 1 17.20 20.68 -4.73
CA ASP A 1 17.03 20.51 -6.18
C ASP A 1 16.07 19.35 -6.43
N THR A 2 15.18 19.49 -7.42
CA THR A 2 14.18 18.45 -7.75
C THR A 2 14.73 17.60 -8.87
N VAL A 3 14.67 16.26 -8.73
CA VAL A 3 15.01 15.29 -9.76
C VAL A 3 13.74 14.63 -10.27
N PHE A 4 13.56 14.58 -11.60
CA PHE A 4 12.47 13.89 -12.26
C PHE A 4 12.92 12.48 -12.65
N HIS A 5 12.25 11.46 -12.10
CA HIS A 5 12.51 10.07 -12.43
C HIS A 5 11.62 9.62 -13.59
N VAL A 6 12.24 9.37 -14.74
CA VAL A 6 11.56 8.89 -15.95
C VAL A 6 11.35 7.39 -15.83
N PHE A 7 10.11 6.93 -15.82
CA PHE A 7 9.72 5.53 -15.61
C PHE A 7 9.00 4.87 -16.80
N ASP A 8 8.70 5.65 -17.84
CA ASP A 8 8.11 5.16 -19.09
C ASP A 8 8.30 6.20 -20.20
N VAL A 9 8.21 5.76 -21.46
CA VAL A 9 8.30 6.62 -22.64
C VAL A 9 7.38 6.11 -23.74
N MET A 10 6.74 7.03 -24.46
CA MET A 10 5.89 6.71 -25.60
C MET A 10 5.78 7.90 -26.56
N PRO A 11 5.34 7.71 -27.82
CA PRO A 11 5.07 8.81 -28.73
C PRO A 11 4.02 9.77 -28.16
N LEU A 12 4.25 11.08 -28.34
CA LEU A 12 3.32 12.11 -27.84
C LEU A 12 1.89 11.90 -28.35
N ALA A 13 1.73 11.49 -29.61
CA ALA A 13 0.42 11.21 -30.19
C ALA A 13 -0.32 10.06 -29.48
N ASP A 14 0.40 9.04 -29.01
CA ASP A 14 -0.17 7.94 -28.25
C ASP A 14 -0.58 8.39 -26.85
N PHE A 15 0.25 9.19 -26.20
CA PHE A 15 -0.07 9.78 -24.89
C PHE A 15 -1.33 10.66 -24.98
N GLN A 16 -1.43 11.51 -26.00
CA GLN A 16 -2.60 12.36 -26.24
C GLN A 16 -3.89 11.56 -26.49
N ARG A 17 -3.77 10.38 -27.12
CA ARG A 17 -4.90 9.45 -27.29
C ARG A 17 -5.23 8.65 -26.03
N GLY A 18 -4.39 8.73 -25.01
CA GLY A 18 -4.55 7.97 -23.75
C GLY A 18 -4.22 6.48 -23.88
N HIS A 19 -3.54 6.07 -24.96
CA HIS A 19 -3.28 4.67 -25.24
C HIS A 19 -2.06 4.49 -26.15
N CYS A 20 -1.17 3.54 -25.80
CA CYS A 20 -0.04 3.11 -26.63
C CYS A 20 0.03 1.59 -26.69
N ASN A 21 -0.08 1.01 -27.89
CA ASN A 21 -0.08 -0.44 -28.10
C ASN A 21 1.29 -1.09 -27.89
N ALA A 22 2.36 -0.31 -27.81
CA ALA A 22 3.68 -0.87 -27.58
C ALA A 22 3.74 -1.54 -26.20
N GLN A 23 4.21 -2.78 -26.17
CA GLN A 23 4.45 -3.53 -24.94
C GLN A 23 5.38 -2.77 -24.00
N PHE A 24 5.20 -2.90 -22.67
CA PHE A 24 6.04 -2.21 -21.68
C PHE A 24 7.53 -2.51 -21.90
N ARG A 25 7.92 -3.76 -22.18
CA ARG A 25 9.32 -4.12 -22.48
C ARG A 25 9.94 -3.28 -23.61
N LYS A 26 9.16 -2.97 -24.65
CA LYS A 26 9.64 -2.14 -25.78
C LYS A 26 9.80 -0.68 -25.37
N ARG A 27 8.90 -0.18 -24.53
CA ARG A 27 8.97 1.18 -23.99
C ARG A 27 10.17 1.35 -23.05
N VAL A 28 10.46 0.34 -22.20
CA VAL A 28 11.67 0.32 -21.34
C VAL A 28 12.93 0.32 -22.20
N THR A 29 12.97 -0.50 -23.26
CA THR A 29 14.10 -0.50 -24.20
C THR A 29 14.30 0.88 -24.86
N ALA A 30 13.21 1.50 -25.30
CA ALA A 30 13.26 2.86 -25.87
C ALA A 30 13.73 3.89 -24.83
N MET A 31 13.25 3.81 -23.60
CA MET A 31 13.68 4.68 -22.49
C MET A 31 15.18 4.53 -22.22
N ASN A 32 15.69 3.30 -22.13
CA ASN A 32 17.10 3.04 -21.91
C ASN A 32 17.98 3.55 -23.06
N ASN A 33 17.50 3.49 -24.30
CA ASN A 33 18.20 4.06 -25.46
C ASN A 33 18.22 5.60 -25.44
N LEU A 34 17.26 6.24 -24.78
CA LEU A 34 17.21 7.70 -24.61
C LEU A 34 18.00 8.18 -23.39
N ALA A 35 18.25 7.33 -22.40
CA ALA A 35 18.93 7.68 -21.17
C ALA A 35 20.28 8.40 -21.38
N PRO A 36 21.15 8.01 -22.35
CA PRO A 36 22.39 8.72 -22.62
C PRO A 36 22.21 10.18 -23.05
N LEU A 37 21.02 10.55 -23.55
CA LEU A 37 20.72 11.93 -23.93
C LEU A 37 20.43 12.85 -22.74
N PHE A 38 20.23 12.24 -21.54
CA PHE A 38 19.89 12.94 -20.30
C PHE A 38 21.09 13.12 -19.36
N THR A 39 22.26 12.57 -19.70
CA THR A 39 23.45 12.56 -18.81
C THR A 39 23.91 13.97 -18.42
N ASP A 40 23.68 14.97 -19.26
CA ASP A 40 24.02 16.36 -18.98
C ASP A 40 22.92 17.13 -18.23
N LEU A 41 21.78 16.45 -17.94
CA LEU A 41 20.65 17.04 -17.26
C LEU A 41 20.58 16.48 -15.83
N SER A 42 21.21 17.15 -14.86
CA SER A 42 21.25 16.73 -13.46
C SER A 42 19.86 16.63 -12.79
N SER A 43 18.81 17.13 -13.44
CA SER A 43 17.41 17.07 -12.97
C SER A 43 16.59 15.93 -13.59
N LEU A 44 17.19 15.07 -14.43
CA LEU A 44 16.51 13.92 -15.06
C LEU A 44 17.29 12.64 -14.84
N GLU A 45 16.60 11.62 -14.36
CA GLU A 45 17.14 10.27 -14.18
C GLU A 45 16.14 9.23 -14.70
N THR A 46 16.62 8.14 -15.28
CA THR A 46 15.75 7.00 -15.60
C THR A 46 15.66 6.06 -14.40
N MET A 47 14.45 5.59 -14.10
CA MET A 47 14.27 4.59 -13.04
C MET A 47 14.90 3.25 -13.43
N SER A 48 15.57 2.62 -12.47
CA SER A 48 16.03 1.24 -12.60
C SER A 48 14.86 0.27 -12.58
N HIS A 49 15.01 -0.84 -13.29
CA HIS A 49 14.03 -1.93 -13.35
C HIS A 49 14.74 -3.25 -13.09
N ILE A 50 14.07 -4.12 -12.35
CA ILE A 50 14.41 -5.54 -12.31
C ILE A 50 13.31 -6.33 -13.03
N ILE A 51 13.65 -7.47 -13.58
CA ILE A 51 12.70 -8.38 -14.22
C ILE A 51 12.66 -9.64 -13.37
N VAL A 52 11.47 -9.99 -12.88
CA VAL A 52 11.24 -11.17 -12.05
C VAL A 52 10.17 -12.06 -12.67
N ASP A 53 10.32 -13.36 -12.50
CA ASP A 53 9.31 -14.34 -12.88
C ASP A 53 8.46 -14.68 -11.65
N LEU A 54 7.24 -14.14 -11.59
CA LEU A 54 6.34 -14.31 -10.45
C LEU A 54 5.71 -15.70 -10.37
N ASP A 55 5.84 -16.53 -11.40
CA ASP A 55 5.39 -17.91 -11.39
C ASP A 55 6.39 -18.84 -10.67
N THR A 56 7.57 -18.30 -10.28
CA THR A 56 8.60 -19.04 -9.55
C THR A 56 8.73 -18.57 -8.10
N GLU A 57 9.18 -19.47 -7.22
CA GLU A 57 9.45 -19.14 -5.82
C GLU A 57 10.63 -18.16 -5.69
N GLU A 58 11.65 -18.34 -6.53
CA GLU A 58 12.83 -17.47 -6.59
C GLU A 58 12.45 -16.05 -6.99
N GLY A 59 11.62 -15.88 -8.03
CA GLY A 59 11.16 -14.57 -8.48
C GLY A 59 10.31 -13.86 -7.42
N ASN A 60 9.47 -14.60 -6.70
CA ASN A 60 8.70 -14.04 -5.58
C ASN A 60 9.60 -13.62 -4.39
N LYS A 61 10.67 -14.38 -4.10
CA LYS A 61 11.66 -13.98 -3.09
C LYS A 61 12.44 -12.74 -3.52
N GLU A 62 12.85 -12.68 -4.79
CA GLU A 62 13.55 -11.52 -5.34
C GLU A 62 12.69 -10.25 -5.31
N LEU A 63 11.40 -10.36 -5.69
CA LEU A 63 10.45 -9.26 -5.59
C LEU A 63 10.37 -8.71 -4.16
N LYS A 64 10.19 -9.59 -3.17
CA LYS A 64 10.10 -9.20 -1.75
C LYS A 64 11.38 -8.53 -1.27
N ARG A 65 12.56 -9.07 -1.64
CA ARG A 65 13.84 -8.48 -1.29
C ARG A 65 13.98 -7.08 -1.87
N TYR A 66 13.75 -6.93 -3.18
CA TYR A 66 13.83 -5.64 -3.86
C TYR A 66 12.85 -4.62 -3.26
N ALA A 67 11.63 -5.04 -2.96
CA ALA A 67 10.64 -4.16 -2.34
C ALA A 67 11.09 -3.69 -0.95
N ASN A 68 11.67 -4.57 -0.13
CA ASN A 68 12.22 -4.20 1.18
C ASN A 68 13.42 -3.27 1.05
N ASP A 69 14.32 -3.52 0.09
CA ASP A 69 15.47 -2.66 -0.18
C ASP A 69 15.02 -1.24 -0.55
N MET A 70 13.96 -1.11 -1.36
CA MET A 70 13.39 0.19 -1.72
C MET A 70 12.76 0.91 -0.52
N VAL A 71 12.04 0.19 0.33
CA VAL A 71 11.48 0.78 1.56
C VAL A 71 12.58 1.23 2.52
N ASN A 72 13.65 0.44 2.68
CA ASN A 72 14.81 0.81 3.49
C ASN A 72 15.57 2.03 2.92
N ALA A 73 15.40 2.31 1.63
CA ALA A 73 15.90 3.50 0.94
C ALA A 73 14.89 4.67 0.92
N ASP A 74 13.90 4.66 1.83
CA ASP A 74 12.86 5.69 2.00
C ASP A 74 11.87 5.83 0.83
N PHE A 75 11.76 4.84 -0.06
CA PHE A 75 10.69 4.80 -1.03
C PHE A 75 9.38 4.26 -0.43
N GLU A 76 8.22 4.73 -0.92
CA GLU A 76 6.90 4.25 -0.47
C GLU A 76 6.63 2.75 -0.75
N GLY A 77 7.37 2.16 -1.66
CA GLY A 77 7.19 0.81 -2.19
C GLY A 77 7.60 0.74 -3.64
N ILE A 78 7.08 -0.24 -4.37
CA ILE A 78 7.44 -0.49 -5.77
C ILE A 78 6.20 -0.54 -6.67
N MET A 79 6.44 -0.39 -7.99
CA MET A 79 5.43 -0.62 -9.02
C MET A 79 5.78 -1.90 -9.78
N ILE A 80 4.84 -2.84 -9.79
CA ILE A 80 4.94 -4.07 -10.59
C ILE A 80 4.20 -3.82 -11.89
N LYS A 81 4.86 -4.10 -13.02
CA LYS A 81 4.31 -3.86 -14.35
C LYS A 81 4.43 -5.12 -15.20
N ASP A 82 3.36 -5.46 -15.91
CA ASP A 82 3.40 -6.53 -16.91
C ASP A 82 4.21 -6.08 -18.13
N LEU A 83 5.24 -6.86 -18.47
CA LEU A 83 6.15 -6.59 -19.58
C LEU A 83 5.48 -6.61 -20.95
N GLU A 84 4.41 -7.39 -21.11
CA GLU A 84 3.69 -7.54 -22.37
C GLU A 84 2.55 -6.52 -22.52
N ALA A 85 2.21 -5.81 -21.46
CA ALA A 85 1.05 -4.94 -21.46
C ALA A 85 1.27 -3.64 -22.26
N PRO A 86 0.19 -3.14 -22.90
CA PRO A 86 0.14 -1.81 -23.48
C PRO A 86 0.13 -0.72 -22.38
N TYR A 87 0.19 0.52 -22.78
CA TYR A 87 -0.12 1.66 -21.91
C TYR A 87 -1.59 2.07 -22.09
N GLU A 88 -2.30 2.23 -20.98
CA GLU A 88 -3.65 2.77 -20.94
C GLU A 88 -3.73 3.86 -19.87
N CYS A 89 -4.25 5.05 -20.22
CA CYS A 89 -4.44 6.19 -19.31
C CYS A 89 -5.67 6.00 -18.40
N LYS A 90 -5.73 4.86 -17.72
CA LYS A 90 -6.77 4.50 -16.74
C LYS A 90 -6.24 3.49 -15.74
N ARG A 91 -6.97 3.26 -14.64
CA ARG A 91 -6.66 2.14 -13.74
C ARG A 91 -6.81 0.81 -14.48
N ASN A 92 -5.79 -0.05 -14.35
CA ASN A 92 -5.77 -1.38 -14.94
C ASN A 92 -4.97 -2.35 -14.05
N LEU A 93 -4.97 -3.64 -14.39
CA LEU A 93 -4.27 -4.69 -13.66
C LEU A 93 -2.80 -4.88 -14.13
N PHE A 94 -2.37 -4.14 -15.16
CA PHE A 94 -1.01 -4.23 -15.69
C PHE A 94 0.00 -3.40 -14.91
N TRP A 95 -0.48 -2.49 -14.05
CA TRP A 95 0.30 -1.64 -13.17
C TRP A 95 -0.23 -1.80 -11.75
N MET A 96 0.49 -2.54 -10.96
CA MET A 96 0.14 -2.83 -9.58
C MET A 96 1.09 -2.09 -8.63
N LYS A 97 0.54 -1.37 -7.68
CA LYS A 97 1.30 -0.75 -6.61
C LYS A 97 1.47 -1.75 -5.48
N TRP A 98 2.71 -2.05 -5.13
CA TRP A 98 3.04 -2.81 -3.94
C TRP A 98 3.64 -1.87 -2.90
N LYS A 99 3.06 -1.90 -1.71
CA LYS A 99 3.58 -1.22 -0.52
C LYS A 99 3.72 -2.25 0.60
N PRO A 100 4.75 -2.14 1.44
CA PRO A 100 4.77 -2.94 2.65
C PRO A 100 3.55 -2.60 3.50
N THR A 101 3.07 -3.57 4.22
CA THR A 101 2.04 -3.40 5.23
C THR A 101 2.64 -3.73 6.58
N ILE A 102 2.29 -2.93 7.57
CA ILE A 102 2.69 -3.12 8.96
C ILE A 102 1.49 -3.73 9.67
N THR A 103 1.72 -4.73 10.50
CA THR A 103 0.71 -5.32 11.35
C THR A 103 1.04 -5.00 12.80
N VAL A 104 0.09 -4.46 13.54
CA VAL A 104 0.20 -4.18 14.98
C VAL A 104 -0.92 -4.87 15.72
N ASP A 105 -0.65 -5.29 16.95
CA ASP A 105 -1.64 -5.87 17.86
C ASP A 105 -2.03 -4.80 18.89
N LEU A 106 -3.32 -4.46 18.91
CA LEU A 106 -3.86 -3.41 19.78
C LEU A 106 -5.08 -3.92 20.55
N GLU A 107 -5.26 -3.46 21.79
CA GLU A 107 -6.44 -3.75 22.59
C GLU A 107 -7.63 -2.91 22.11
N VAL A 108 -8.80 -3.53 22.01
CA VAL A 108 -10.06 -2.85 21.73
C VAL A 108 -10.58 -2.24 23.03
N VAL A 109 -10.64 -0.92 23.10
CA VAL A 109 -11.10 -0.19 24.30
C VAL A 109 -12.52 0.34 24.18
N GLU A 110 -13.02 0.51 22.97
CA GLU A 110 -14.38 1.01 22.70
C GLU A 110 -14.84 0.57 21.31
N LEU A 111 -16.17 0.51 21.10
CA LEU A 111 -16.80 0.35 19.78
C LEU A 111 -17.60 1.60 19.45
N GLU A 112 -17.37 2.16 18.28
CA GLU A 112 -18.16 3.27 17.74
C GLU A 112 -19.26 2.75 16.81
N GLU A 113 -20.46 3.32 16.95
CA GLU A 113 -21.57 3.05 16.05
C GLU A 113 -21.29 3.61 14.66
N GLY A 114 -21.71 2.89 13.63
CA GLY A 114 -21.61 3.34 12.26
C GLY A 114 -22.63 4.43 11.91
N THR A 115 -22.41 5.07 10.77
CA THR A 115 -23.31 6.10 10.22
C THR A 115 -23.83 5.69 8.85
N GLY A 116 -24.95 6.25 8.45
CA GLY A 116 -25.57 6.00 7.15
C GLY A 116 -25.95 4.52 7.00
N ARG A 117 -25.38 3.82 6.01
CA ARG A 117 -25.68 2.40 5.80
C ARG A 117 -25.27 1.48 6.97
N ASN A 118 -24.40 1.95 7.84
CA ASN A 118 -23.92 1.21 9.01
C ASN A 118 -24.55 1.69 10.33
N GLU A 119 -25.62 2.48 10.30
CA GLU A 119 -26.38 2.87 11.46
C GLU A 119 -26.96 1.61 12.15
N GLY A 120 -26.86 1.55 13.48
CA GLY A 120 -27.27 0.38 14.27
C GLY A 120 -26.29 -0.79 14.28
N ARG A 121 -25.10 -0.64 13.70
CA ARG A 121 -24.04 -1.67 13.65
C ARG A 121 -22.65 -1.07 13.86
N LEU A 122 -21.63 -1.91 13.95
CA LEU A 122 -20.24 -1.46 14.14
C LEU A 122 -19.79 -0.49 13.04
N GLY A 123 -19.38 0.71 13.44
CA GLY A 123 -18.68 1.69 12.62
C GLY A 123 -17.18 1.47 12.65
N ALA A 124 -16.58 1.51 13.84
CA ALA A 124 -15.17 1.31 14.07
C ALA A 124 -14.88 0.67 15.42
N LEU A 125 -13.76 -0.05 15.52
CA LEU A 125 -13.13 -0.40 16.78
C LEU A 125 -12.20 0.73 17.18
N VAL A 126 -12.31 1.23 18.40
CA VAL A 126 -11.31 2.12 19.00
C VAL A 126 -10.26 1.23 19.65
N CYS A 127 -9.05 1.28 19.11
CA CYS A 127 -7.96 0.43 19.56
C CYS A 127 -6.83 1.26 20.12
N GLU A 128 -6.19 0.76 21.19
CA GLU A 128 -4.97 1.36 21.73
C GLU A 128 -3.98 0.30 22.22
N GLY A 129 -2.70 0.68 22.28
CA GLY A 129 -1.66 -0.21 22.76
C GLY A 129 -0.27 0.33 22.47
N THR A 130 0.75 -0.43 22.85
CA THR A 130 2.13 -0.06 22.60
C THR A 130 2.78 -1.08 21.68
N ASP A 131 3.33 -0.62 20.55
CA ASP A 131 4.12 -1.41 19.61
C ASP A 131 5.48 -0.74 19.38
N ASP A 132 6.56 -1.50 19.56
CA ASP A 132 7.94 -0.99 19.45
C ASP A 132 8.17 0.34 20.22
N GLY A 133 7.65 0.43 21.45
CA GLY A 133 7.76 1.61 22.31
C GLY A 133 6.91 2.81 21.90
N LYS A 134 6.05 2.68 20.88
CA LYS A 134 5.15 3.72 20.39
C LYS A 134 3.74 3.46 20.93
N PHE A 135 3.20 4.41 21.69
CA PHE A 135 1.80 4.33 22.10
C PHE A 135 0.90 4.75 20.94
N ILE A 136 0.08 3.81 20.47
CA ILE A 136 -0.82 3.96 19.32
C ILE A 136 -2.24 4.05 19.84
N LYS A 137 -3.00 5.02 19.31
CA LYS A 137 -4.44 5.11 19.49
C LYS A 137 -5.08 5.37 18.11
N VAL A 138 -6.08 4.54 17.74
CA VAL A 138 -6.63 4.59 16.39
C VAL A 138 -8.06 4.02 16.33
N ASN A 139 -8.88 4.61 15.46
CA ASN A 139 -10.18 4.09 15.09
C ASN A 139 -10.04 3.21 13.83
N VAL A 140 -10.38 1.95 13.95
CA VAL A 140 -10.31 0.95 12.86
C VAL A 140 -11.70 0.74 12.30
N GLY A 141 -12.01 1.41 11.19
CA GLY A 141 -13.35 1.40 10.56
C GLY A 141 -13.45 0.50 9.33
N SER A 142 -12.39 -0.21 8.94
CA SER A 142 -12.36 -1.05 7.74
C SER A 142 -11.77 -2.43 8.03
N GLY A 143 -11.99 -3.39 7.11
CA GLY A 143 -11.57 -4.79 7.27
C GLY A 143 -12.71 -5.70 7.74
N PHE A 144 -13.91 -5.18 7.94
CA PHE A 144 -15.09 -5.93 8.39
C PHE A 144 -16.03 -6.24 7.23
N SER A 145 -16.57 -7.44 7.22
CA SER A 145 -17.76 -7.75 6.44
C SER A 145 -19.02 -7.15 7.10
N ASP A 146 -20.15 -7.14 6.40
CA ASP A 146 -21.41 -6.69 6.99
C ASP A 146 -21.84 -7.60 8.14
N SER A 147 -21.59 -8.92 8.04
CA SER A 147 -21.85 -9.88 9.12
C SER A 147 -20.97 -9.63 10.35
N ASP A 148 -19.68 -9.30 10.15
CA ASP A 148 -18.81 -8.97 11.28
C ASP A 148 -19.29 -7.73 12.02
N ARG A 149 -19.76 -6.72 11.27
CA ARG A 149 -20.30 -5.49 11.88
C ARG A 149 -21.51 -5.73 12.74
N ASP A 150 -22.42 -6.60 12.29
CA ASP A 150 -23.61 -6.97 13.06
C ASP A 150 -23.21 -7.76 14.30
N SER A 151 -22.43 -8.82 14.13
CA SER A 151 -22.03 -9.72 15.21
C SER A 151 -21.22 -9.01 16.30
N TYR A 152 -20.24 -8.18 15.91
CA TYR A 152 -19.39 -7.47 16.88
C TYR A 152 -20.15 -6.36 17.60
N TRP A 153 -21.13 -5.73 16.95
CA TRP A 153 -21.97 -4.73 17.59
C TRP A 153 -22.93 -5.33 18.61
N GLU A 154 -23.49 -6.50 18.31
CA GLU A 154 -24.35 -7.25 19.24
C GLU A 154 -23.57 -7.77 20.46
N ALA A 155 -22.33 -8.24 20.22
CA ALA A 155 -21.45 -8.82 21.25
C ALA A 155 -20.40 -7.82 21.78
N LYS A 156 -20.69 -6.51 21.78
CA LYS A 156 -19.70 -5.47 22.09
C LYS A 156 -19.00 -5.62 23.43
N ASP A 157 -19.70 -6.11 24.45
CA ASP A 157 -19.11 -6.33 25.77
C ASP A 157 -18.08 -7.47 25.78
N GLU A 158 -18.17 -8.41 24.83
CA GLU A 158 -17.21 -9.50 24.64
C GLU A 158 -16.04 -9.08 23.73
N VAL A 159 -16.25 -8.06 22.90
CA VAL A 159 -15.23 -7.54 21.97
C VAL A 159 -14.28 -6.55 22.66
N ILE A 160 -14.79 -5.77 23.62
CA ILE A 160 -13.96 -4.88 24.44
C ILE A 160 -12.98 -5.72 25.27
N GLY A 161 -11.70 -5.33 25.25
CA GLY A 161 -10.61 -6.03 25.90
C GLY A 161 -9.94 -7.12 25.04
N GLN A 162 -10.49 -7.44 23.87
CA GLN A 162 -9.81 -8.36 22.94
C GLN A 162 -8.65 -7.67 22.24
N THR A 163 -7.64 -8.44 21.88
CA THR A 163 -6.52 -7.96 21.05
C THR A 163 -6.88 -8.09 19.58
N ALA A 164 -6.92 -6.96 18.88
CA ALA A 164 -7.13 -6.89 17.44
C ALA A 164 -5.80 -6.81 16.70
N GLU A 165 -5.61 -7.69 15.71
CA GLU A 165 -4.55 -7.56 14.71
C GLU A 165 -4.98 -6.54 13.67
N VAL A 166 -4.25 -5.42 13.57
CA VAL A 166 -4.56 -4.30 12.69
C VAL A 166 -3.45 -4.10 11.67
N LEU A 167 -3.82 -4.17 10.39
CA LEU A 167 -2.95 -3.90 9.25
C LEU A 167 -2.98 -2.40 8.93
N CYS A 168 -1.82 -1.79 8.66
CA CYS A 168 -1.75 -0.40 8.22
C CYS A 168 -0.63 -0.19 7.18
N ASP A 169 -0.65 0.96 6.51
CA ASP A 169 0.39 1.33 5.55
C ASP A 169 1.57 2.02 6.24
N VAL A 170 1.33 2.83 7.28
CA VAL A 170 2.35 3.61 7.99
C VAL A 170 1.89 3.88 9.42
N ILE A 171 2.83 3.85 10.37
CA ILE A 171 2.67 4.40 11.71
C ILE A 171 3.17 5.85 11.69
N SER A 172 2.31 6.81 12.02
CA SER A 172 2.63 8.25 12.01
C SER A 172 2.51 8.84 13.41
N GLN A 173 3.41 9.77 13.74
CA GLN A 173 3.35 10.49 15.02
C GLN A 173 2.39 11.68 14.93
N ASN A 174 1.53 11.81 15.94
CA ASN A 174 0.63 12.93 16.13
C ASN A 174 1.36 14.11 16.80
N GLN A 175 0.75 15.29 16.76
CA GLN A 175 1.32 16.50 17.39
C GLN A 175 1.42 16.41 18.92
N ASP A 176 0.59 15.59 19.56
CA ASP A 176 0.59 15.35 21.00
C ASP A 176 1.62 14.30 21.47
N GLY A 177 2.40 13.75 20.54
CA GLY A 177 3.41 12.73 20.80
C GLY A 177 2.90 11.29 20.76
N THR A 178 1.60 11.07 20.66
CA THR A 178 1.02 9.74 20.40
C THR A 178 1.24 9.32 18.96
N TYR A 179 0.94 8.05 18.64
CA TYR A 179 1.03 7.54 17.28
C TYR A 179 -0.34 7.11 16.78
N SER A 180 -0.53 7.19 15.49
CA SER A 180 -1.73 6.70 14.78
C SER A 180 -1.34 5.86 13.58
N LEU A 181 -2.31 5.10 13.06
CA LEU A 181 -2.13 4.24 11.89
C LEU A 181 -2.78 4.86 10.66
N ARG A 182 -2.05 4.88 9.57
CA ARG A 182 -2.59 5.33 8.29
C ARG A 182 -3.25 4.18 7.54
N PHE A 183 -4.52 4.34 7.16
CA PHE A 183 -5.35 3.31 6.52
C PHE A 183 -5.45 2.02 7.34
N PRO A 184 -5.86 2.09 8.61
CA PRO A 184 -5.98 0.91 9.46
C PRO A 184 -7.08 -0.01 8.94
N ARG A 185 -6.80 -1.31 8.97
CA ARG A 185 -7.74 -2.37 8.56
C ARG A 185 -7.69 -3.48 9.59
N PHE A 186 -8.84 -3.87 10.11
CA PHE A 186 -8.97 -5.04 10.96
C PHE A 186 -8.64 -6.31 10.15
N VAL A 187 -7.87 -7.20 10.76
CA VAL A 187 -7.53 -8.50 10.18
C VAL A 187 -8.29 -9.61 10.92
N ARG A 188 -8.11 -9.68 12.23
CA ARG A 188 -8.75 -10.69 13.12
C ARG A 188 -8.53 -10.32 14.58
N PHE A 189 -9.25 -10.96 15.46
CA PHE A 189 -8.87 -11.02 16.87
C PHE A 189 -7.80 -12.08 17.11
N ARG A 190 -6.96 -11.84 18.11
CA ARG A 190 -5.86 -12.74 18.49
C ARG A 190 -6.31 -13.61 19.64
N ASP A 191 -6.48 -14.93 19.39
CA ASP A 191 -6.84 -15.92 20.41
C ASP A 191 -5.61 -16.39 21.20
N ASP A 192 -4.41 -15.98 20.79
CA ASP A 192 -3.11 -16.45 21.29
C ASP A 192 -2.40 -15.41 22.18
N LYS A 193 -3.10 -14.31 22.54
CA LYS A 193 -2.57 -13.23 23.40
C LYS A 193 -3.57 -12.78 24.45
#